data_21540e49f41421a97e02da13cbfb09b3
#
_entry.id   21540e49f41421a97e02da13cbfb09b3
#
_cell.length_a   1.000
_cell.length_b   1.000
_cell.length_c   1.000
_cell.angle_alpha   90.00
_cell.angle_beta   90.00
_cell.angle_gamma   90.00
#
_symmetry.space_group_name_H-M   'P 1'
#
loop_
_entity.id
_entity.type
_entity.pdbx_description
1 polymer ?
#
loop_
_entity_poly.entity_id
_entity_poly.type
_entity_poly.pdbx_seq_one_letter_code
_entity_poly.pdbx_strand_id
1 'polypeptide(L)'
;VNGKECDSMEQKKQLIISVGREYGSGGHKIAEELAERFGLTFYDYHMLGEIALDKKVDVKTLERFDELPKIPFFSRTVNGYSNSPQENIANLQFDFLKKKAAEGESFVIVGRCAEMILKENPNLISFFVLGDMQDKIERTMQREGVSRGEAEELLARHDRKRKTYHNHYCKIKWGDSRGYDVSINSSRLGLDGTADVMEEYI
;
A
#
# COMPACT_ATOMS: atom_id res chain seq x y z
N VAL A 1 30.00 20.43 -41.59
CA VAL A 1 28.94 19.43 -41.44
C VAL A 1 28.94 19.04 -39.96
N ASN A 2 28.15 19.71 -39.15
CA ASN A 2 28.01 19.41 -37.72
C ASN A 2 26.70 18.63 -37.54
N GLY A 3 26.80 17.31 -37.39
CA GLY A 3 25.73 16.47 -36.88
C GLY A 3 25.52 16.78 -35.41
N LYS A 4 24.42 17.47 -35.06
CA LYS A 4 23.91 17.48 -33.71
C LYS A 4 23.16 16.15 -33.51
N GLU A 5 23.79 15.22 -32.82
CA GLU A 5 23.06 14.14 -32.16
C GLU A 5 22.12 14.76 -31.15
N CYS A 6 20.85 14.72 -31.49
CA CYS A 6 19.76 15.06 -30.56
C CYS A 6 19.52 13.82 -29.72
N ASP A 7 20.22 13.74 -28.60
CA ASP A 7 19.97 12.73 -27.56
C ASP A 7 18.61 13.07 -26.92
N SER A 8 17.56 12.54 -27.52
CA SER A 8 16.23 12.57 -26.91
C SER A 8 16.26 11.62 -25.73
N MET A 9 16.60 12.13 -24.55
CA MET A 9 16.26 11.47 -23.29
C MET A 9 14.74 11.25 -23.32
N GLU A 10 14.30 10.04 -23.66
CA GLU A 10 12.94 9.60 -23.37
C GLU A 10 12.74 9.75 -21.87
N GLN A 11 12.00 10.78 -21.47
CA GLN A 11 11.55 10.91 -20.10
C GLN A 11 10.73 9.65 -19.83
N LYS A 12 11.27 8.72 -19.04
CA LYS A 12 10.51 7.54 -18.58
C LYS A 12 9.22 8.05 -17.99
N LYS A 13 8.10 7.64 -18.56
CA LYS A 13 6.77 7.97 -18.05
C LYS A 13 6.68 7.51 -16.60
N GLN A 14 6.20 8.36 -15.71
CA GLN A 14 5.96 7.99 -14.32
C GLN A 14 5.08 6.74 -14.24
N LEU A 15 5.39 5.83 -13.33
CA LEU A 15 4.60 4.64 -13.02
C LEU A 15 4.43 4.54 -11.50
N ILE A 16 3.17 4.51 -11.04
CA ILE A 16 2.84 4.31 -9.64
C ILE A 16 1.96 3.07 -9.53
N ILE A 17 2.38 2.09 -8.74
CA ILE A 17 1.66 0.84 -8.52
C ILE A 17 1.17 0.80 -7.07
N SER A 18 -0.13 0.76 -6.87
CA SER A 18 -0.74 0.59 -5.55
C SER A 18 -1.26 -0.83 -5.37
N VAL A 19 -0.89 -1.49 -4.26
CA VAL A 19 -1.29 -2.87 -3.96
C VAL A 19 -2.04 -2.95 -2.62
N GLY A 20 -3.38 -2.99 -2.69
CA GLY A 20 -4.24 -3.43 -1.59
C GLY A 20 -4.18 -4.95 -1.45
N ARG A 21 -4.40 -5.49 -0.25
CA ARG A 21 -4.25 -6.94 -0.03
C ARG A 21 -4.93 -7.45 1.23
N GLU A 22 -5.43 -8.68 1.18
CA GLU A 22 -5.77 -9.45 2.37
C GLU A 22 -4.51 -9.95 3.10
N TYR A 23 -4.62 -10.21 4.41
CA TYR A 23 -3.54 -10.85 5.15
C TYR A 23 -3.36 -12.30 4.71
N GLY A 24 -2.14 -12.78 4.56
CA GLY A 24 -1.86 -14.13 4.06
C GLY A 24 -2.02 -14.32 2.54
N SER A 25 -2.57 -13.34 1.80
CA SER A 25 -2.69 -13.44 0.33
C SER A 25 -1.36 -13.41 -0.43
N GLY A 26 -0.27 -13.00 0.23
CA GLY A 26 1.04 -12.82 -0.43
C GLY A 26 1.19 -11.49 -1.15
N GLY A 27 0.17 -10.62 -1.13
CA GLY A 27 0.20 -9.35 -1.87
C GLY A 27 1.36 -8.41 -1.53
N HIS A 28 1.91 -8.48 -0.29
CA HIS A 28 3.12 -7.71 0.04
C HIS A 28 4.34 -8.23 -0.75
N LYS A 29 4.55 -9.55 -0.76
CA LYS A 29 5.67 -10.17 -1.49
C LYS A 29 5.55 -9.95 -3.00
N ILE A 30 4.34 -10.04 -3.55
CA ILE A 30 4.08 -9.74 -4.96
C ILE A 30 4.42 -8.27 -5.28
N ALA A 31 4.04 -7.34 -4.41
CA ALA A 31 4.34 -5.92 -4.61
C ALA A 31 5.85 -5.62 -4.54
N GLU A 32 6.57 -6.27 -3.61
CA GLU A 32 8.03 -6.20 -3.51
C GLU A 32 8.70 -6.73 -4.78
N GLU A 33 8.25 -7.87 -5.29
CA GLU A 33 8.73 -8.46 -6.54
C GLU A 33 8.47 -7.54 -7.75
N LEU A 34 7.30 -6.91 -7.85
CA LEU A 34 7.03 -5.92 -8.90
C LEU A 34 7.96 -4.72 -8.80
N ALA A 35 8.26 -4.25 -7.57
CA ALA A 35 9.21 -3.15 -7.39
C ALA A 35 10.61 -3.53 -7.91
N GLU A 36 11.06 -4.75 -7.62
CA GLU A 36 12.34 -5.27 -8.14
C GLU A 36 12.35 -5.40 -9.66
N ARG A 37 11.31 -5.99 -10.26
CA ARG A 37 11.19 -6.20 -11.71
C ARG A 37 11.22 -4.89 -12.49
N PHE A 38 10.53 -3.86 -12.00
CA PHE A 38 10.48 -2.54 -12.65
C PHE A 38 11.59 -1.59 -12.20
N GLY A 39 12.41 -1.97 -11.21
CA GLY A 39 13.44 -1.12 -10.62
C GLY A 39 12.88 0.13 -9.95
N LEU A 40 11.75 -0.01 -9.25
CA LEU A 40 11.02 1.07 -8.59
C LEU A 40 11.31 1.10 -7.09
N THR A 41 11.18 2.29 -6.50
CA THR A 41 11.17 2.45 -5.03
C THR A 41 9.98 1.69 -4.44
N PHE A 42 10.23 0.94 -3.37
CA PHE A 42 9.19 0.18 -2.66
C PHE A 42 8.82 0.88 -1.35
N TYR A 43 7.56 1.25 -1.22
CA TYR A 43 6.99 1.84 -0.01
C TYR A 43 6.02 0.87 0.67
N ASP A 44 6.24 0.64 1.94
CA ASP A 44 5.34 -0.08 2.83
C ASP A 44 5.23 0.64 4.18
N TYR A 45 5.03 -0.08 5.27
CA TYR A 45 4.99 0.52 6.62
C TYR A 45 6.33 1.16 7.04
N HIS A 46 7.46 0.75 6.45
CA HIS A 46 8.78 1.33 6.73
C HIS A 46 8.95 2.77 6.20
N MET A 47 8.06 3.23 5.29
CA MET A 47 8.06 4.63 4.84
C MET A 47 7.96 5.64 5.99
N LEU A 48 7.47 5.21 7.17
CA LEU A 48 7.45 6.03 8.38
C LEU A 48 8.87 6.46 8.82
N GLY A 49 9.90 5.67 8.51
CA GLY A 49 11.29 6.05 8.74
C GLY A 49 11.71 7.26 7.91
N GLU A 50 11.34 7.31 6.63
CA GLU A 50 11.62 8.45 5.76
C GLU A 50 10.84 9.70 6.19
N ILE A 51 9.56 9.53 6.52
CA ILE A 51 8.72 10.62 7.05
C ILE A 51 9.29 11.18 8.35
N ALA A 52 9.77 10.31 9.23
CA ALA A 52 10.36 10.71 10.50
C ALA A 52 11.62 11.55 10.30
N LEU A 53 12.47 11.17 9.34
CA LEU A 53 13.67 11.93 8.96
C LEU A 53 13.31 13.30 8.38
N ASP A 54 12.36 13.36 7.43
CA ASP A 54 11.91 14.60 6.81
C ASP A 54 11.28 15.56 7.84
N LYS A 55 10.49 15.05 8.76
CA LYS A 55 9.75 15.83 9.77
C LYS A 55 10.49 15.99 11.10
N LYS A 56 11.66 15.36 11.29
CA LYS A 56 12.44 15.36 12.55
C LYS A 56 11.60 14.86 13.75
N VAL A 57 10.83 13.80 13.55
CA VAL A 57 9.96 13.17 14.55
C VAL A 57 10.51 11.77 14.88
N ASP A 58 10.27 11.29 16.10
CA ASP A 58 10.69 9.93 16.49
C ASP A 58 9.86 8.86 15.78
N VAL A 59 10.54 7.95 15.07
CA VAL A 59 9.94 6.82 14.30
C VAL A 59 9.03 5.97 15.17
N LYS A 60 9.47 5.63 16.40
CA LYS A 60 8.69 4.78 17.33
C LYS A 60 7.34 5.40 17.70
N THR A 61 7.28 6.73 17.74
CA THR A 61 6.03 7.44 17.97
C THR A 61 5.09 7.30 16.78
N LEU A 62 5.62 7.33 15.55
CA LEU A 62 4.81 7.15 14.33
C LEU A 62 4.30 5.70 14.22
N GLU A 63 5.19 4.71 14.42
CA GLU A 63 4.86 3.27 14.34
C GLU A 63 3.76 2.86 15.34
N ARG A 64 3.78 3.44 16.55
CA ARG A 64 2.82 3.11 17.62
C ARG A 64 1.37 3.38 17.21
N PHE A 65 1.13 4.37 16.38
CA PHE A 65 -0.20 4.81 15.99
C PHE A 65 -0.56 4.46 14.54
N ASP A 66 0.35 3.74 13.86
CA ASP A 66 0.17 3.35 12.47
C ASP A 66 -1.01 2.38 12.28
N GLU A 67 -1.77 2.59 11.20
CA GLU A 67 -2.98 1.82 10.87
C GLU A 67 -4.04 1.73 12.00
N LEU A 68 -3.99 2.60 13.00
CA LEU A 68 -5.05 2.68 13.98
C LEU A 68 -6.15 3.63 13.51
N PRO A 69 -7.43 3.26 13.63
CA PRO A 69 -8.53 4.16 13.34
C PRO A 69 -8.62 5.25 14.43
N LYS A 70 -9.14 6.41 14.05
CA LYS A 70 -9.47 7.49 14.99
C LYS A 70 -10.41 6.98 16.07
N ILE A 71 -10.14 7.31 17.34
CA ILE A 71 -11.07 7.03 18.45
C ILE A 71 -12.06 8.21 18.54
N PRO A 72 -13.34 8.03 18.17
CA PRO A 72 -14.29 9.15 18.00
C PRO A 72 -14.53 9.98 19.26
N PHE A 73 -14.52 9.33 20.43
CA PHE A 73 -14.87 9.98 21.71
C PHE A 73 -13.75 10.83 22.34
N PHE A 74 -12.51 10.66 21.89
CA PHE A 74 -11.35 11.35 22.47
C PHE A 74 -10.64 12.30 21.47
N SER A 75 -11.12 12.42 20.23
CA SER A 75 -10.52 13.27 19.23
C SER A 75 -11.36 14.52 18.97
N ARG A 76 -10.74 15.69 19.06
CA ARG A 76 -11.32 16.99 18.78
C ARG A 76 -10.63 17.63 17.59
N THR A 77 -11.39 18.15 16.66
CA THR A 77 -10.83 18.95 15.56
C THR A 77 -11.02 20.42 15.89
N VAL A 78 -9.92 21.18 15.91
CA VAL A 78 -9.93 22.63 16.16
C VAL A 78 -9.20 23.29 14.98
N ASN A 79 -9.87 24.22 14.31
CA ASN A 79 -9.33 24.94 13.14
C ASN A 79 -8.77 24.01 12.03
N GLY A 80 -9.44 22.85 11.79
CA GLY A 80 -9.00 21.90 10.77
C GLY A 80 -7.90 20.92 11.21
N TYR A 81 -7.34 21.08 12.41
CA TYR A 81 -6.32 20.18 12.95
C TYR A 81 -6.94 19.21 13.95
N SER A 82 -6.70 17.91 13.75
CA SER A 82 -7.10 16.86 14.68
C SER A 82 -6.07 16.73 15.80
N ASN A 83 -6.54 16.50 17.02
CA ASN A 83 -5.67 16.11 18.13
C ASN A 83 -5.47 14.58 18.20
N SER A 84 -5.97 13.82 17.22
CA SER A 84 -5.77 12.37 17.11
C SER A 84 -4.39 12.07 16.51
N PRO A 85 -3.47 11.43 17.26
CA PRO A 85 -2.17 11.03 16.72
C PRO A 85 -2.31 10.13 15.49
N GLN A 86 -3.32 9.25 15.46
CA GLN A 86 -3.60 8.32 14.37
C GLN A 86 -3.95 9.07 13.07
N GLU A 87 -4.81 10.08 13.17
CA GLU A 87 -5.21 10.88 12.02
C GLU A 87 -4.05 11.74 11.49
N ASN A 88 -3.24 12.28 12.40
CA ASN A 88 -2.06 13.04 12.02
C ASN A 88 -1.03 12.19 11.27
N ILE A 89 -0.82 10.94 11.70
CA ILE A 89 0.11 10.01 11.04
C ILE A 89 -0.44 9.59 9.67
N ALA A 90 -1.73 9.27 9.56
CA ALA A 90 -2.32 8.97 8.27
C ALA A 90 -2.17 10.15 7.30
N ASN A 91 -2.43 11.38 7.74
CA ASN A 91 -2.25 12.58 6.92
C ASN A 91 -0.78 12.78 6.51
N LEU A 92 0.18 12.55 7.40
CA LEU A 92 1.60 12.61 7.05
C LEU A 92 1.98 11.60 5.96
N GLN A 93 1.44 10.38 6.02
CA GLN A 93 1.65 9.35 4.99
C GLN A 93 0.99 9.76 3.67
N PHE A 94 -0.22 10.29 3.71
CA PHE A 94 -0.92 10.76 2.50
C PHE A 94 -0.20 11.93 1.83
N ASP A 95 0.26 12.90 2.63
CA ASP A 95 1.01 14.05 2.11
C ASP A 95 2.36 13.63 1.54
N PHE A 96 3.04 12.67 2.17
CA PHE A 96 4.28 12.09 1.66
C PHE A 96 4.07 11.44 0.28
N LEU A 97 3.06 10.58 0.13
CA LEU A 97 2.77 9.91 -1.14
C LEU A 97 2.38 10.91 -2.23
N LYS A 98 1.56 11.91 -1.91
CA LYS A 98 1.20 12.99 -2.85
C LYS A 98 2.42 13.80 -3.29
N LYS A 99 3.32 14.12 -2.36
CA LYS A 99 4.56 14.84 -2.64
C LYS A 99 5.44 14.02 -3.61
N LYS A 100 5.68 12.74 -3.31
CA LYS A 100 6.46 11.84 -4.17
C LYS A 100 5.87 11.70 -5.58
N ALA A 101 4.56 11.54 -5.67
CA ALA A 101 3.87 11.50 -6.95
C ALA A 101 3.98 12.82 -7.73
N ALA A 102 3.86 13.97 -7.07
CA ALA A 102 4.00 15.29 -7.68
C ALA A 102 5.45 15.59 -8.14
N GLU A 103 6.45 15.03 -7.48
CA GLU A 103 7.87 15.10 -7.86
C GLU A 103 8.20 14.23 -9.09
N GLY A 104 7.22 13.46 -9.61
CA GLY A 104 7.41 12.57 -10.77
C GLY A 104 8.06 11.23 -10.41
N GLU A 105 8.20 10.89 -9.13
CA GLU A 105 8.78 9.63 -8.70
C GLU A 105 7.90 8.45 -9.12
N SER A 106 8.52 7.37 -9.60
CA SER A 106 7.88 6.09 -9.87
C SER A 106 8.12 5.14 -8.71
N PHE A 107 7.04 4.54 -8.19
CA PHE A 107 7.14 3.69 -7.00
C PHE A 107 6.02 2.64 -6.91
N VAL A 108 6.26 1.62 -6.10
CA VAL A 108 5.25 0.66 -5.65
C VAL A 108 4.90 0.96 -4.20
N ILE A 109 3.61 1.00 -3.87
CA ILE A 109 3.12 1.25 -2.50
C ILE A 109 2.16 0.16 -2.05
N VAL A 110 2.32 -0.33 -0.82
CA VAL A 110 1.47 -1.36 -0.24
C VAL A 110 0.49 -0.79 0.78
N GLY A 111 -0.78 -0.70 0.42
CA GLY A 111 -1.86 -0.21 1.27
C GLY A 111 -1.91 1.31 1.39
N ARG A 112 -2.16 1.83 2.61
CA ARG A 112 -2.22 3.28 2.93
C ARG A 112 -3.28 4.05 2.15
N CYS A 113 -4.32 3.37 1.68
CA CYS A 113 -5.36 4.01 0.86
C CYS A 113 -4.80 4.68 -0.42
N ALA A 114 -3.63 4.22 -0.89
CA ALA A 114 -2.92 4.88 -1.98
C ALA A 114 -3.74 4.93 -3.27
N GLU A 115 -4.54 3.89 -3.57
CA GLU A 115 -5.48 3.83 -4.68
C GLU A 115 -6.53 4.95 -4.64
N MET A 116 -6.87 5.43 -3.44
CA MET A 116 -7.82 6.54 -3.29
C MET A 116 -7.12 7.89 -3.18
N ILE A 117 -5.97 7.93 -2.51
CA ILE A 117 -5.20 9.17 -2.28
C ILE A 117 -4.59 9.70 -3.58
N LEU A 118 -4.19 8.80 -4.48
CA LEU A 118 -3.54 9.12 -5.75
C LEU A 118 -4.47 8.90 -6.96
N LYS A 119 -5.76 8.69 -6.77
CA LYS A 119 -6.72 8.36 -7.82
C LYS A 119 -6.78 9.35 -9.00
N GLU A 120 -6.43 10.61 -8.77
CA GLU A 120 -6.40 11.63 -9.82
C GLU A 120 -5.07 11.62 -10.61
N ASN A 121 -4.09 10.80 -10.20
CA ASN A 121 -2.84 10.67 -10.95
C ASN A 121 -3.05 9.68 -12.12
N PRO A 122 -2.88 10.12 -13.39
CA PRO A 122 -3.13 9.28 -14.56
C PRO A 122 -2.12 8.15 -14.74
N ASN A 123 -1.05 8.13 -13.96
CA ASN A 123 0.00 7.12 -13.99
C ASN A 123 -0.13 6.10 -12.83
N LEU A 124 -1.23 6.16 -12.06
CA LEU A 124 -1.54 5.19 -11.03
C LEU A 124 -2.16 3.94 -11.65
N ILE A 125 -1.66 2.78 -11.25
CA ILE A 125 -2.32 1.48 -11.47
C ILE A 125 -2.55 0.84 -10.10
N SER A 126 -3.78 0.40 -9.84
CA SER A 126 -4.21 -0.07 -8.54
C SER A 126 -4.65 -1.53 -8.58
N PHE A 127 -4.07 -2.35 -7.73
CA PHE A 127 -4.38 -3.77 -7.58
C PHE A 127 -4.95 -4.08 -6.20
N PHE A 128 -5.80 -5.10 -6.12
CA PHE A 128 -6.17 -5.73 -4.88
C PHE A 128 -5.89 -7.23 -4.93
N VAL A 129 -5.03 -7.73 -4.04
CA VAL A 129 -4.65 -9.15 -3.98
C VAL A 129 -5.41 -9.85 -2.86
N LEU A 130 -6.25 -10.80 -3.24
CA LEU A 130 -6.96 -11.70 -2.34
C LEU A 130 -6.41 -13.12 -2.45
N GLY A 131 -6.86 -14.02 -1.60
CA GLY A 131 -6.47 -15.43 -1.63
C GLY A 131 -7.52 -16.34 -1.00
N ASP A 132 -7.51 -17.61 -1.40
CA ASP A 132 -8.36 -18.62 -0.81
C ASP A 132 -8.01 -18.80 0.68
N MET A 133 -9.02 -19.00 1.52
CA MET A 133 -8.84 -19.03 2.98
C MET A 133 -7.82 -20.09 3.41
N GLN A 134 -7.84 -21.28 2.77
CA GLN A 134 -6.93 -22.35 3.08
C GLN A 134 -5.47 -21.97 2.82
N ASP A 135 -5.18 -21.37 1.67
CA ASP A 135 -3.82 -20.95 1.30
C ASP A 135 -3.32 -19.82 2.19
N LYS A 136 -4.21 -18.89 2.54
CA LYS A 136 -3.88 -17.81 3.49
C LYS A 136 -3.50 -18.36 4.86
N ILE A 137 -4.24 -19.35 5.36
CA ILE A 137 -3.94 -20.03 6.63
C ILE A 137 -2.59 -20.72 6.54
N GLU A 138 -2.34 -21.52 5.51
CA GLU A 138 -1.09 -22.27 5.34
C GLU A 138 0.12 -21.34 5.25
N ARG A 139 0.04 -20.30 4.43
CA ARG A 139 1.10 -19.28 4.33
C ARG A 139 1.35 -18.58 5.67
N THR A 140 0.27 -18.30 6.43
CA THR A 140 0.39 -17.66 7.74
C THR A 140 1.04 -18.61 8.76
N MET A 141 0.62 -19.86 8.82
CA MET A 141 1.24 -20.89 9.66
C MET A 141 2.74 -21.02 9.40
N GLN A 142 3.13 -21.10 8.12
CA GLN A 142 4.53 -21.23 7.72
C GLN A 142 5.36 -20.00 8.07
N ARG A 143 4.82 -18.79 7.83
CA ARG A 143 5.54 -17.53 8.06
C ARG A 143 5.70 -17.20 9.54
N GLU A 144 4.64 -17.40 10.33
CA GLU A 144 4.59 -17.00 11.74
C GLU A 144 4.98 -18.14 12.70
N GLY A 145 5.06 -19.38 12.22
CA GLY A 145 5.35 -20.56 13.05
C GLY A 145 4.24 -20.89 14.05
N VAL A 146 2.97 -20.65 13.69
CA VAL A 146 1.81 -20.77 14.57
C VAL A 146 0.89 -21.93 14.17
N SER A 147 0.01 -22.34 15.08
CA SER A 147 -1.04 -23.33 14.79
C SER A 147 -2.11 -22.77 13.83
N ARG A 148 -2.92 -23.67 13.26
CA ARG A 148 -4.04 -23.30 12.39
C ARG A 148 -5.01 -22.31 13.05
N GLY A 149 -5.41 -22.57 14.29
CA GLY A 149 -6.34 -21.69 15.02
C GLY A 149 -5.76 -20.29 15.22
N GLU A 150 -4.49 -20.21 15.61
CA GLU A 150 -3.81 -18.92 15.75
C GLU A 150 -3.65 -18.19 14.39
N ALA A 151 -3.39 -18.92 13.31
CA ALA A 151 -3.35 -18.36 11.97
C ALA A 151 -4.70 -17.74 11.55
N GLU A 152 -5.81 -18.45 11.81
CA GLU A 152 -7.18 -17.95 11.54
C GLU A 152 -7.48 -16.68 12.33
N GLU A 153 -7.07 -16.63 13.60
CA GLU A 153 -7.22 -15.42 14.44
C GLU A 153 -6.38 -14.25 13.93
N LEU A 154 -5.14 -14.52 13.50
CA LEU A 154 -4.25 -13.52 12.89
C LEU A 154 -4.87 -12.93 11.62
N LEU A 155 -5.35 -13.78 10.72
CA LEU A 155 -6.03 -13.38 9.48
C LEU A 155 -7.21 -12.45 9.79
N ALA A 156 -8.12 -12.90 10.65
CA ALA A 156 -9.31 -12.13 11.01
C ALA A 156 -8.97 -10.78 11.66
N ARG A 157 -7.97 -10.75 12.55
CA ARG A 157 -7.53 -9.55 13.25
C ARG A 157 -6.90 -8.53 12.31
N HIS A 158 -5.98 -8.96 11.44
CA HIS A 158 -5.28 -8.06 10.52
C HIS A 158 -6.21 -7.51 9.44
N ASP A 159 -7.07 -8.35 8.86
CA ASP A 159 -8.02 -7.91 7.84
C ASP A 159 -9.07 -6.97 8.43
N ARG A 160 -9.53 -7.22 9.68
CA ARG A 160 -10.42 -6.29 10.39
C ARG A 160 -9.75 -4.92 10.60
N LYS A 161 -8.48 -4.90 11.01
CA LYS A 161 -7.70 -3.67 11.20
C LYS A 161 -7.60 -2.88 9.89
N ARG A 162 -7.19 -3.53 8.80
CA ARG A 162 -7.08 -2.92 7.47
C ARG A 162 -8.41 -2.40 6.96
N LYS A 163 -9.46 -3.21 7.04
CA LYS A 163 -10.81 -2.84 6.65
C LYS A 163 -11.32 -1.62 7.42
N THR A 164 -11.08 -1.58 8.73
CA THR A 164 -11.50 -0.45 9.59
C THR A 164 -10.74 0.82 9.20
N TYR A 165 -9.42 0.73 9.04
CA TYR A 165 -8.58 1.85 8.61
C TYR A 165 -9.01 2.38 7.25
N HIS A 166 -9.05 1.54 6.23
CA HIS A 166 -9.41 1.92 4.87
C HIS A 166 -10.81 2.54 4.81
N ASN A 167 -11.82 1.89 5.41
CA ASN A 167 -13.20 2.37 5.38
C ASN A 167 -13.42 3.67 6.18
N HIS A 168 -12.45 4.06 7.02
CA HIS A 168 -12.48 5.35 7.69
C HIS A 168 -12.05 6.49 6.75
N TYR A 169 -11.04 6.26 5.93
CA TYR A 169 -10.47 7.29 5.05
C TYR A 169 -11.04 7.28 3.63
N CYS A 170 -11.58 6.14 3.17
CA CYS A 170 -12.02 5.92 1.80
C CYS A 170 -13.52 5.76 1.70
N LYS A 171 -14.12 6.30 0.63
CA LYS A 171 -15.56 6.16 0.35
C LYS A 171 -15.92 4.75 -0.14
N ILE A 172 -15.06 4.16 -0.98
CA ILE A 172 -15.21 2.78 -1.46
C ILE A 172 -14.73 1.83 -0.37
N LYS A 173 -15.40 0.72 -0.21
CA LYS A 173 -15.06 -0.24 0.84
C LYS A 173 -13.81 -1.02 0.50
N TRP A 174 -13.02 -1.36 1.51
CA TRP A 174 -11.83 -2.18 1.36
C TRP A 174 -12.14 -3.52 0.69
N GLY A 175 -11.41 -3.84 -0.39
CA GLY A 175 -11.60 -5.05 -1.18
C GLY A 175 -12.80 -5.02 -2.13
N ASP A 176 -13.52 -3.89 -2.24
CA ASP A 176 -14.54 -3.71 -3.27
C ASP A 176 -13.84 -3.52 -4.62
N SER A 177 -14.06 -4.46 -5.56
CA SER A 177 -13.41 -4.47 -6.88
C SER A 177 -13.57 -3.19 -7.69
N ARG A 178 -14.60 -2.38 -7.40
CA ARG A 178 -14.81 -1.08 -8.07
C ARG A 178 -13.82 0.00 -7.61
N GLY A 179 -13.05 -0.26 -6.58
CA GLY A 179 -12.03 0.66 -6.05
C GLY A 179 -10.63 0.42 -6.60
N TYR A 180 -10.46 -0.59 -7.45
CA TYR A 180 -9.18 -1.02 -7.99
C TYR A 180 -9.30 -1.28 -9.49
N ASP A 181 -8.19 -1.12 -10.23
CA ASP A 181 -8.17 -1.46 -11.66
C ASP A 181 -8.26 -2.97 -11.84
N VAL A 182 -7.57 -3.74 -10.98
CA VAL A 182 -7.59 -5.22 -11.00
C VAL A 182 -7.71 -5.78 -9.59
N SER A 183 -8.62 -6.75 -9.41
CA SER A 183 -8.68 -7.61 -8.21
C SER A 183 -8.32 -9.05 -8.61
N ILE A 184 -7.27 -9.61 -7.98
CA ILE A 184 -6.71 -10.90 -8.40
C ILE A 184 -6.57 -11.86 -7.21
N ASN A 185 -6.93 -13.14 -7.44
CA ASN A 185 -6.76 -14.20 -6.45
C ASN A 185 -5.42 -14.91 -6.64
N SER A 186 -4.48 -14.68 -5.73
CA SER A 186 -3.13 -15.27 -5.76
C SER A 186 -3.09 -16.79 -5.57
N SER A 187 -4.17 -17.40 -5.10
CA SER A 187 -4.24 -18.85 -4.90
C SER A 187 -4.32 -19.62 -6.21
N ARG A 188 -4.75 -18.96 -7.30
CA ARG A 188 -4.93 -19.62 -8.61
C ARG A 188 -3.63 -19.81 -9.37
N LEU A 189 -2.72 -18.84 -9.29
CA LEU A 189 -1.49 -18.81 -10.08
C LEU A 189 -0.22 -18.92 -9.21
N GLY A 190 -0.38 -18.95 -7.89
CA GLY A 190 0.73 -18.75 -6.97
C GLY A 190 1.20 -17.30 -6.94
N LEU A 191 2.27 -17.02 -6.19
CA LEU A 191 2.75 -15.63 -6.05
C LEU A 191 3.42 -15.15 -7.34
N ASP A 192 4.32 -15.96 -7.89
CA ASP A 192 5.11 -15.62 -9.08
C ASP A 192 4.18 -15.44 -10.30
N GLY A 193 3.27 -16.40 -10.57
CA GLY A 193 2.31 -16.30 -11.66
C GLY A 193 1.32 -15.13 -11.48
N THR A 194 1.03 -14.73 -10.25
CA THR A 194 0.22 -13.53 -9.98
C THR A 194 1.01 -12.28 -10.31
N ALA A 195 2.30 -12.22 -9.97
CA ALA A 195 3.20 -11.12 -10.34
C ALA A 195 3.31 -11.01 -11.87
N ASP A 196 3.43 -12.13 -12.59
CA ASP A 196 3.50 -12.15 -14.06
C ASP A 196 2.25 -11.53 -14.70
N VAL A 197 1.04 -11.90 -14.22
CA VAL A 197 -0.22 -11.33 -14.73
C VAL A 197 -0.33 -9.84 -14.40
N MET A 198 0.15 -9.41 -13.23
CA MET A 198 0.15 -7.99 -12.87
C MET A 198 1.14 -7.20 -13.72
N GLU A 199 2.31 -7.77 -14.02
CA GLU A 199 3.31 -7.16 -14.92
C GLU A 199 2.76 -7.00 -16.35
N GLU A 200 2.07 -8.01 -16.89
CA GLU A 200 1.44 -7.92 -18.21
C GLU A 200 0.30 -6.87 -18.28
N TYR A 201 -0.34 -6.58 -17.16
CA TYR A 201 -1.35 -5.54 -17.09
C TYR A 201 -0.75 -4.13 -17.08
N ILE A 202 0.46 -3.96 -16.50
CA ILE A 202 1.16 -2.69 -16.36
C ILE A 202 1.74 -2.22 -17.70
#